data_99d9c0d6bfd7c6d2ae533201e6e9ca33
#
_entry.id   99d9c0d6bfd7c6d2ae533201e6e9ca33
#
_cell.length_a   1.000
_cell.length_b   1.000
_cell.length_c   1.000
_cell.angle_alpha   90.00
_cell.angle_beta   90.00
_cell.angle_gamma   90.00
#
_symmetry.space_group_name_H-M   'P 1'
#
loop_
_entity.id
_entity.type
_entity.pdbx_description
1 polymer ?
#
loop_
_entity_poly.entity_id
_entity_poly.type
_entity_poly.pdbx_seq_one_letter_code
_entity_poly.pdbx_strand_id
1 'polypeptide(L)'
;MTAILPPWIVLDSLLHNWLLEDIGRGDRTTSALFPANSIEGTAKWIVKEAGVIAGLPIADRTFKLLDSNLSFIPQVPEGKLCQKGEVIAEISGNFDALLTGERVALNLAMRLSGIATLTKKYVDKIADLPVQLVDTRKTTPGLRLLEKYATQVGGACNHRMGLDDAVMVKDNHIAAAGGIAEAIALIRNSIPYPLTIEVETETLAEVETALQHKADIIMLDNMSLDLMRQAVAIIRQKSDRVKIEASGNVTLETIRSVAETGVDYISTSAPITRSTWLDLSMKINSNTRSPAGV
;
A
#
# COMPACT_ATOMS: atom_id res chain seq x y z
N MET A 1 -7.28 -1.86 -11.98
CA MET A 1 -8.23 -1.97 -10.84
C MET A 1 -8.35 -0.61 -10.16
N THR A 2 -9.51 -0.27 -9.60
CA THR A 2 -9.65 0.93 -8.76
C THR A 2 -9.21 0.57 -7.35
N ALA A 3 -8.29 1.34 -6.77
CA ALA A 3 -7.84 1.13 -5.40
C ALA A 3 -9.01 1.34 -4.43
N ILE A 4 -9.12 0.45 -3.45
CA ILE A 4 -10.21 0.48 -2.46
C ILE A 4 -9.70 1.17 -1.21
N LEU A 5 -10.27 2.33 -0.91
CA LEU A 5 -9.96 3.05 0.32
C LEU A 5 -10.52 2.27 1.53
N PRO A 6 -9.72 2.06 2.58
CA PRO A 6 -10.24 1.47 3.81
C PRO A 6 -11.39 2.29 4.42
N PRO A 7 -12.33 1.67 5.14
CA PRO A 7 -13.49 2.38 5.71
C PRO A 7 -13.08 3.48 6.68
N TRP A 8 -13.75 4.62 6.63
CA TRP A 8 -13.47 5.78 7.49
C TRP A 8 -13.58 5.46 8.98
N ILE A 9 -14.51 4.59 9.38
CA ILE A 9 -14.63 4.16 10.78
C ILE A 9 -13.36 3.55 11.35
N VAL A 10 -12.52 2.96 10.49
CA VAL A 10 -11.21 2.42 10.87
C VAL A 10 -10.14 3.51 10.76
N LEU A 11 -10.15 4.29 9.69
CA LEU A 11 -9.12 5.30 9.43
C LEU A 11 -9.21 6.49 10.37
N ASP A 12 -10.42 6.94 10.73
CA ASP A 12 -10.60 8.13 11.57
C ASP A 12 -9.90 8.01 12.93
N SER A 13 -9.93 6.83 13.54
CA SER A 13 -9.23 6.60 14.80
C SER A 13 -7.70 6.69 14.65
N LEU A 14 -7.16 6.23 13.54
CA LEU A 14 -5.74 6.33 13.24
C LEU A 14 -5.33 7.77 12.94
N LEU A 15 -6.08 8.46 12.09
CA LEU A 15 -5.84 9.86 11.75
C LEU A 15 -5.92 10.76 12.98
N HIS A 16 -6.90 10.52 13.85
CA HIS A 16 -7.03 11.26 15.11
C HIS A 16 -5.80 11.06 16.00
N ASN A 17 -5.30 9.84 16.15
CA ASN A 17 -4.10 9.57 16.93
C ASN A 17 -2.85 10.24 16.35
N TRP A 18 -2.66 10.25 15.03
CA TRP A 18 -1.53 10.95 14.40
C TRP A 18 -1.64 12.47 14.50
N LEU A 19 -2.87 13.01 14.43
CA LEU A 19 -3.09 14.43 14.71
C LEU A 19 -2.78 14.76 16.18
N LEU A 20 -3.19 13.91 17.12
CA LEU A 20 -2.85 14.10 18.54
C LEU A 20 -1.35 14.02 18.82
N GLU A 21 -0.62 13.14 18.12
CA GLU A 21 0.85 13.03 18.21
C GLU A 21 1.53 14.35 17.85
N ASP A 22 1.08 15.00 16.76
CA ASP A 22 1.68 16.24 16.26
C ASP A 22 1.21 17.49 17.03
N ILE A 23 -0.07 17.58 17.34
CA ILE A 23 -0.68 18.74 18.02
C ILE A 23 -0.29 18.77 19.51
N GLY A 24 -0.24 17.63 20.16
CA GLY A 24 0.06 17.52 21.58
C GLY A 24 -0.86 18.39 22.43
N ARG A 25 -0.28 19.39 23.10
CA ARG A 25 -1.01 20.36 23.95
C ARG A 25 -1.46 21.62 23.19
N GLY A 26 -1.46 21.61 21.87
CA GLY A 26 -1.87 22.69 21.01
C GLY A 26 -0.75 23.28 20.14
N ASP A 27 -1.09 23.72 18.93
CA ASP A 27 -0.17 24.41 18.03
C ASP A 27 0.17 25.81 18.58
N ARG A 28 1.37 25.95 19.14
CA ARG A 28 1.83 27.18 19.79
C ARG A 28 2.00 28.34 18.81
N THR A 29 2.45 28.03 17.60
CA THR A 29 2.71 29.05 16.57
C THR A 29 1.40 29.60 16.04
N THR A 30 0.51 28.71 15.58
CA THR A 30 -0.76 29.10 14.97
C THR A 30 -1.67 29.80 15.99
N SER A 31 -1.77 29.27 17.20
CA SER A 31 -2.57 29.89 18.28
C SER A 31 -2.05 31.27 18.70
N ALA A 32 -0.73 31.52 18.59
CA ALA A 32 -0.17 32.84 18.89
C ALA A 32 -0.41 33.85 17.76
N LEU A 33 -0.44 33.37 16.50
CA LEU A 33 -0.69 34.23 15.32
C LEU A 33 -2.18 34.56 15.15
N PHE A 34 -3.07 33.64 15.54
CA PHE A 34 -4.52 33.73 15.30
C PHE A 34 -5.31 33.51 16.60
N PRO A 35 -5.16 34.37 17.62
CA PRO A 35 -5.66 34.08 18.99
C PRO A 35 -7.18 34.14 19.18
N ALA A 36 -7.95 34.70 18.28
CA ALA A 36 -9.35 34.99 18.56
C ALA A 36 -10.33 34.84 17.37
N ASN A 37 -9.88 34.68 16.17
CA ASN A 37 -10.76 34.54 15.02
C ASN A 37 -10.11 33.77 13.89
N SER A 38 -10.87 32.86 13.32
CA SER A 38 -10.56 32.16 12.11
C SER A 38 -10.39 33.12 10.93
N ILE A 39 -9.17 33.33 10.50
CA ILE A 39 -8.90 33.99 9.21
C ILE A 39 -8.95 32.91 8.16
N GLU A 40 -9.82 33.07 7.17
CA GLU A 40 -9.87 32.18 6.03
C GLU A 40 -8.69 32.38 5.09
N GLY A 41 -8.16 31.29 4.59
CA GLY A 41 -7.07 31.27 3.65
C GLY A 41 -7.21 30.20 2.59
N THR A 42 -6.29 30.27 1.63
CA THR A 42 -6.19 29.26 0.59
C THR A 42 -4.75 28.76 0.47
N ALA A 43 -4.60 27.50 0.13
CA ALA A 43 -3.31 26.87 -0.12
C ALA A 43 -3.35 25.97 -1.34
N LYS A 44 -2.19 25.69 -1.91
CA LYS A 44 -2.00 24.73 -3.01
C LYS A 44 -0.99 23.68 -2.61
N TRP A 45 -1.28 22.44 -2.94
CA TRP A 45 -0.31 21.36 -2.87
C TRP A 45 0.41 21.18 -4.20
N ILE A 46 1.74 21.13 -4.15
CA ILE A 46 2.61 21.18 -5.33
C ILE A 46 3.59 20.01 -5.25
N VAL A 47 3.72 19.29 -6.36
CA VAL A 47 4.71 18.22 -6.55
C VAL A 47 6.09 18.82 -6.73
N LYS A 48 7.08 18.33 -5.99
CA LYS A 48 8.48 18.80 -6.05
C LYS A 48 9.39 17.89 -6.87
N GLU A 49 8.97 16.65 -7.10
CA GLU A 49 9.62 15.67 -7.97
C GLU A 49 8.57 14.79 -8.66
N ALA A 50 8.90 14.18 -9.80
CA ALA A 50 7.94 13.36 -10.56
C ALA A 50 7.57 12.08 -9.81
N GLY A 51 6.26 11.78 -9.71
CA GLY A 51 5.78 10.57 -9.06
C GLY A 51 4.28 10.37 -9.17
N VAL A 52 3.84 9.19 -8.75
CA VAL A 52 2.42 8.79 -8.71
C VAL A 52 1.79 9.30 -7.42
N ILE A 53 0.71 10.04 -7.55
CA ILE A 53 0.02 10.64 -6.41
C ILE A 53 -0.91 9.62 -5.76
N ALA A 54 -0.79 9.50 -4.44
CA ALA A 54 -1.63 8.64 -3.61
C ALA A 54 -1.89 9.30 -2.24
N GLY A 55 -3.12 9.14 -1.72
CA GLY A 55 -3.48 9.61 -0.39
C GLY A 55 -4.19 10.96 -0.33
N LEU A 56 -4.63 11.53 -1.45
CA LEU A 56 -5.42 12.77 -1.44
C LEU A 56 -6.72 12.67 -0.62
N PRO A 57 -7.50 11.56 -0.69
CA PRO A 57 -8.67 11.40 0.16
C PRO A 57 -8.34 11.36 1.65
N ILE A 58 -7.17 10.81 2.01
CA ILE A 58 -6.69 10.71 3.39
C ILE A 58 -6.27 12.09 3.88
N ALA A 59 -5.61 12.88 3.03
CA ALA A 59 -5.27 14.26 3.33
C ALA A 59 -6.51 15.13 3.55
N ASP A 60 -7.51 15.04 2.66
CA ASP A 60 -8.81 15.70 2.82
C ASP A 60 -9.44 15.35 4.18
N ARG A 61 -9.50 14.06 4.51
CA ARG A 61 -10.07 13.61 5.79
C ARG A 61 -9.29 14.11 6.99
N THR A 62 -7.96 14.16 6.90
CA THR A 62 -7.10 14.70 7.96
C THR A 62 -7.46 16.14 8.29
N PHE A 63 -7.60 16.99 7.27
CA PHE A 63 -8.04 18.38 7.47
C PHE A 63 -9.47 18.48 8.00
N LYS A 64 -10.39 17.69 7.49
CA LYS A 64 -11.81 17.70 7.93
C LYS A 64 -12.03 17.21 9.35
N LEU A 65 -11.10 16.46 9.92
CA LEU A 65 -11.11 16.13 11.35
C LEU A 65 -10.78 17.34 12.25
N LEU A 66 -10.09 18.35 11.73
CA LEU A 66 -9.79 19.60 12.42
C LEU A 66 -10.88 20.65 12.20
N ASP A 67 -11.35 20.77 10.96
CA ASP A 67 -12.45 21.68 10.60
C ASP A 67 -13.29 21.06 9.47
N SER A 68 -14.53 20.69 9.81
CA SER A 68 -15.47 20.07 8.87
C SER A 68 -15.87 20.97 7.69
N ASN A 69 -15.70 22.29 7.82
CA ASN A 69 -16.03 23.26 6.77
C ASN A 69 -14.87 23.47 5.78
N LEU A 70 -13.69 22.93 6.07
CA LEU A 70 -12.55 23.05 5.17
C LEU A 70 -12.85 22.37 3.83
N SER A 71 -12.54 23.06 2.75
CA SER A 71 -12.65 22.56 1.39
C SER A 71 -11.28 22.08 0.88
N PHE A 72 -11.20 20.79 0.52
CA PHE A 72 -10.04 20.20 -0.15
C PHE A 72 -10.47 19.71 -1.53
N ILE A 73 -9.93 20.31 -2.59
CA ILE A 73 -10.31 20.03 -3.97
C ILE A 73 -9.12 19.38 -4.70
N PRO A 74 -9.13 18.04 -4.89
CA PRO A 74 -8.13 17.40 -5.71
C PRO A 74 -8.15 17.94 -7.15
N GLN A 75 -6.99 18.28 -7.69
CA GLN A 75 -6.82 18.71 -9.08
C GLN A 75 -6.40 17.54 -9.98
N VAL A 76 -6.08 16.41 -9.39
CA VAL A 76 -5.69 15.19 -10.08
C VAL A 76 -6.33 13.97 -9.42
N PRO A 77 -6.62 12.88 -10.16
CA PRO A 77 -7.08 11.64 -9.57
C PRO A 77 -5.94 10.90 -8.85
N GLU A 78 -6.32 10.02 -7.91
CA GLU A 78 -5.41 9.01 -7.35
C GLU A 78 -4.78 8.17 -8.48
N GLY A 79 -3.51 7.84 -8.34
CA GLY A 79 -2.76 7.04 -9.32
C GLY A 79 -2.24 7.82 -10.52
N LYS A 80 -2.48 9.13 -10.63
CA LYS A 80 -1.90 9.94 -11.71
C LYS A 80 -0.39 10.13 -11.50
N LEU A 81 0.37 9.88 -12.55
CA LEU A 81 1.77 10.30 -12.61
C LEU A 81 1.83 11.81 -12.85
N CYS A 82 2.35 12.54 -11.89
CA CYS A 82 2.52 14.00 -11.95
C CYS A 82 3.98 14.37 -12.10
N GLN A 83 4.22 15.57 -12.69
CA GLN A 83 5.55 16.12 -12.88
C GLN A 83 5.83 17.21 -11.82
N LYS A 84 7.12 17.52 -11.64
CA LYS A 84 7.54 18.62 -10.77
C LYS A 84 6.84 19.93 -11.14
N GLY A 85 6.25 20.60 -10.17
CA GLY A 85 5.57 21.89 -10.33
C GLY A 85 4.05 21.76 -10.54
N GLU A 86 3.51 20.55 -10.79
CA GLU A 86 2.07 20.38 -10.92
C GLU A 86 1.37 20.62 -9.58
N VAL A 87 0.21 21.31 -9.64
CA VAL A 87 -0.72 21.48 -8.53
C VAL A 87 -1.63 20.25 -8.45
N ILE A 88 -1.63 19.58 -7.32
CA ILE A 88 -2.40 18.32 -7.11
C ILE A 88 -3.64 18.51 -6.24
N ALA A 89 -3.69 19.58 -5.45
CA ALA A 89 -4.88 19.96 -4.69
C ALA A 89 -4.90 21.46 -4.41
N GLU A 90 -6.10 22.03 -4.30
CA GLU A 90 -6.37 23.36 -3.76
C GLU A 90 -7.19 23.22 -2.47
N ILE A 91 -6.82 24.00 -1.46
CA ILE A 91 -7.38 23.89 -0.12
C ILE A 91 -7.80 25.28 0.33
N SER A 92 -9.02 25.38 0.93
CA SER A 92 -9.50 26.63 1.50
C SER A 92 -10.24 26.38 2.80
N GLY A 93 -10.08 27.29 3.74
CA GLY A 93 -10.70 27.23 5.06
C GLY A 93 -9.93 28.04 6.10
N ASN A 94 -10.21 27.75 7.36
CA ASN A 94 -9.55 28.43 8.47
C ASN A 94 -8.05 28.12 8.49
N PHE A 95 -7.21 29.17 8.57
CA PHE A 95 -5.76 29.05 8.66
C PHE A 95 -5.30 28.17 9.83
N ASP A 96 -6.00 28.19 10.94
CA ASP A 96 -5.69 27.35 12.08
C ASP A 96 -5.71 25.87 11.70
N ALA A 97 -6.79 25.42 11.05
CA ALA A 97 -6.90 24.04 10.57
C ALA A 97 -5.89 23.72 9.45
N LEU A 98 -5.67 24.68 8.51
CA LEU A 98 -4.73 24.49 7.41
C LEU A 98 -3.29 24.26 7.91
N LEU A 99 -2.82 25.11 8.84
CA LEU A 99 -1.46 25.06 9.35
C LEU A 99 -1.26 23.91 10.32
N THR A 100 -2.23 23.65 11.20
CA THR A 100 -2.17 22.56 12.17
C THR A 100 -2.22 21.18 11.51
N GLY A 101 -3.01 21.04 10.44
CA GLY A 101 -3.16 19.75 9.72
C GLY A 101 -2.08 19.46 8.68
N GLU A 102 -1.35 20.48 8.24
CA GLU A 102 -0.41 20.40 7.10
C GLU A 102 0.56 19.22 7.21
N ARG A 103 1.23 19.10 8.36
CA ARG A 103 2.34 18.16 8.49
C ARG A 103 1.87 16.71 8.44
N VAL A 104 0.83 16.37 9.18
CA VAL A 104 0.26 15.01 9.20
C VAL A 104 -0.29 14.64 7.81
N ALA A 105 -1.05 15.54 7.18
CA ALA A 105 -1.62 15.30 5.85
C ALA A 105 -0.53 15.12 4.79
N LEU A 106 0.52 15.98 4.77
CA LEU A 106 1.64 15.85 3.85
C LEU A 106 2.45 14.58 4.11
N ASN A 107 2.78 14.24 5.36
CA ASN A 107 3.55 13.05 5.68
C ASN A 107 2.88 11.77 5.15
N LEU A 108 1.56 11.66 5.34
CA LEU A 108 0.79 10.53 4.80
C LEU A 108 0.81 10.52 3.28
N ALA A 109 0.48 11.63 2.62
CA ALA A 109 0.44 11.71 1.16
C ALA A 109 1.84 11.47 0.53
N MET A 110 2.91 12.03 1.10
CA MET A 110 4.29 11.82 0.65
C MET A 110 4.69 10.34 0.76
N ARG A 111 4.40 9.69 1.90
CA ARG A 111 4.67 8.26 2.10
C ARG A 111 3.91 7.40 1.11
N LEU A 112 2.61 7.61 0.98
CA LEU A 112 1.75 6.80 0.10
C LEU A 112 2.09 7.02 -1.37
N SER A 113 2.36 8.24 -1.79
CA SER A 113 2.80 8.55 -3.14
C SER A 113 4.16 7.92 -3.47
N GLY A 114 5.09 7.89 -2.52
CA GLY A 114 6.36 7.19 -2.68
C GLY A 114 6.19 5.68 -2.92
N ILE A 115 5.31 5.03 -2.15
CA ILE A 115 4.96 3.61 -2.34
C ILE A 115 4.30 3.39 -3.70
N ALA A 116 3.28 4.19 -4.04
CA ALA A 116 2.59 4.08 -5.33
C ALA A 116 3.54 4.27 -6.51
N THR A 117 4.48 5.23 -6.40
CA THR A 117 5.50 5.49 -7.42
C THR A 117 6.41 4.30 -7.63
N LEU A 118 6.93 3.70 -6.55
CA LEU A 118 7.78 2.52 -6.68
C LEU A 118 6.99 1.31 -7.16
N THR A 119 5.78 1.12 -6.66
CA THR A 119 4.88 0.04 -7.13
C THR A 119 4.65 0.12 -8.63
N LYS A 120 4.35 1.33 -9.14
CA LYS A 120 4.13 1.56 -10.58
C LYS A 120 5.34 1.13 -11.41
N LYS A 121 6.56 1.42 -10.94
CA LYS A 121 7.78 0.99 -11.64
C LYS A 121 7.89 -0.54 -11.75
N TYR A 122 7.51 -1.29 -10.70
CA TYR A 122 7.46 -2.75 -10.73
C TYR A 122 6.39 -3.26 -11.70
N VAL A 123 5.17 -2.72 -11.60
CA VAL A 123 4.03 -3.11 -12.45
C VAL A 123 4.34 -2.87 -13.92
N ASP A 124 4.96 -1.73 -14.26
CA ASP A 124 5.29 -1.40 -15.65
C ASP A 124 6.29 -2.38 -16.29
N LYS A 125 7.15 -3.00 -15.48
CA LYS A 125 8.11 -4.00 -15.98
C LYS A 125 7.46 -5.29 -16.48
N ILE A 126 6.24 -5.58 -16.05
CA ILE A 126 5.51 -6.83 -16.34
C ILE A 126 4.14 -6.58 -16.98
N ALA A 127 3.84 -5.35 -17.37
CA ALA A 127 2.51 -4.94 -17.83
C ALA A 127 2.01 -5.69 -19.09
N ASP A 128 2.90 -6.24 -19.89
CA ASP A 128 2.62 -7.02 -21.11
C ASP A 128 2.50 -8.53 -20.85
N LEU A 129 2.68 -8.99 -19.61
CA LEU A 129 2.61 -10.40 -19.21
C LEU A 129 1.36 -10.66 -18.36
N PRO A 130 0.81 -11.89 -18.41
CA PRO A 130 -0.38 -12.27 -17.66
C PRO A 130 -0.05 -12.61 -16.18
N VAL A 131 0.78 -11.80 -15.54
CA VAL A 131 1.20 -11.96 -14.16
C VAL A 131 0.85 -10.70 -13.38
N GLN A 132 0.55 -10.84 -12.09
CA GLN A 132 0.22 -9.71 -11.23
C GLN A 132 1.24 -9.56 -10.11
N LEU A 133 1.64 -8.31 -9.84
CA LEU A 133 2.40 -7.96 -8.66
C LEU A 133 1.48 -7.96 -7.44
N VAL A 134 1.91 -8.57 -6.34
CA VAL A 134 1.22 -8.53 -5.05
C VAL A 134 2.15 -8.01 -3.95
N ASP A 135 1.57 -7.34 -2.98
CA ASP A 135 2.28 -6.87 -1.80
C ASP A 135 2.46 -7.98 -0.75
N THR A 136 2.92 -7.63 0.43
CA THR A 136 3.12 -8.58 1.54
C THR A 136 2.66 -7.98 2.87
N ARG A 137 2.83 -8.73 3.97
CA ARG A 137 2.64 -8.21 5.33
C ARG A 137 3.88 -7.50 5.91
N LYS A 138 4.95 -7.34 5.14
CA LYS A 138 6.13 -6.56 5.55
C LYS A 138 5.82 -5.07 5.36
N THR A 139 5.11 -4.50 6.33
CA THR A 139 4.60 -3.14 6.35
C THR A 139 5.03 -2.43 7.63
N THR A 140 4.97 -1.11 7.64
CA THR A 140 5.17 -0.31 8.85
C THR A 140 4.03 -0.61 9.86
N PRO A 141 4.34 -0.96 11.12
CA PRO A 141 3.31 -1.14 12.15
C PRO A 141 2.39 0.09 12.24
N GLY A 142 1.09 -0.15 12.26
CA GLY A 142 0.06 0.91 12.28
C GLY A 142 -0.31 1.47 10.90
N LEU A 143 0.54 1.35 9.87
CA LEU A 143 0.29 1.92 8.54
C LEU A 143 -0.17 0.90 7.49
N ARG A 144 -0.30 -0.39 7.82
CA ARG A 144 -0.57 -1.46 6.84
C ARG A 144 -1.72 -1.17 5.90
N LEU A 145 -2.85 -0.70 6.41
CA LEU A 145 -4.03 -0.42 5.60
C LEU A 145 -3.74 0.62 4.53
N LEU A 146 -3.03 1.68 4.89
CA LEU A 146 -2.67 2.77 3.98
C LEU A 146 -1.54 2.39 3.02
N GLU A 147 -0.53 1.67 3.50
CA GLU A 147 0.57 1.23 2.65
C GLU A 147 0.10 0.22 1.59
N LYS A 148 -0.82 -0.70 1.95
CA LYS A 148 -1.44 -1.62 1.00
C LYS A 148 -2.45 -0.92 0.07
N TYR A 149 -3.13 0.12 0.52
CA TYR A 149 -3.89 1.01 -0.38
C TYR A 149 -2.97 1.67 -1.40
N ALA A 150 -1.81 2.18 -0.98
CA ALA A 150 -0.87 2.82 -1.88
C ALA A 150 -0.27 1.85 -2.92
N THR A 151 -0.06 0.57 -2.57
CA THR A 151 0.35 -0.44 -3.55
C THR A 151 -0.74 -0.69 -4.60
N GLN A 152 -2.02 -0.69 -4.23
CA GLN A 152 -3.13 -0.76 -5.20
C GLN A 152 -3.18 0.46 -6.10
N VAL A 153 -2.99 1.68 -5.54
CA VAL A 153 -2.92 2.91 -6.33
C VAL A 153 -1.79 2.84 -7.36
N GLY A 154 -0.67 2.22 -7.02
CA GLY A 154 0.45 1.96 -7.92
C GLY A 154 0.21 0.83 -8.94
N GLY A 155 -0.92 0.11 -8.86
CA GLY A 155 -1.34 -0.92 -9.81
C GLY A 155 -1.07 -2.36 -9.37
N ALA A 156 -0.60 -2.62 -8.15
CA ALA A 156 -0.46 -3.97 -7.61
C ALA A 156 -1.80 -4.48 -7.03
N CYS A 157 -1.89 -5.79 -6.82
CA CYS A 157 -2.94 -6.41 -6.03
C CYS A 157 -2.50 -6.52 -4.56
N ASN A 158 -3.45 -6.56 -3.63
CA ASN A 158 -3.12 -6.89 -2.26
C ASN A 158 -3.05 -8.41 -2.06
N HIS A 159 -2.03 -8.86 -1.38
CA HIS A 159 -2.02 -10.14 -0.67
C HIS A 159 -2.83 -9.99 0.63
N ARG A 160 -3.02 -11.08 1.40
CA ARG A 160 -3.77 -11.06 2.66
C ARG A 160 -3.39 -9.88 3.56
N MET A 161 -4.40 -9.26 4.17
CA MET A 161 -4.24 -8.11 5.05
C MET A 161 -3.68 -8.50 6.42
N GLY A 162 -4.11 -9.63 6.95
CA GLY A 162 -3.75 -10.12 8.27
C GLY A 162 -3.66 -11.64 8.33
N LEU A 163 -3.59 -12.16 9.54
CA LEU A 163 -3.58 -13.61 9.79
C LEU A 163 -4.97 -14.22 9.67
N ASP A 164 -5.98 -13.39 9.78
CA ASP A 164 -7.40 -13.73 9.73
C ASP A 164 -8.00 -13.75 8.31
N ASP A 165 -7.27 -13.23 7.32
CA ASP A 165 -7.79 -12.98 5.98
C ASP A 165 -7.60 -14.19 5.04
N ALA A 166 -6.45 -14.87 5.11
CA ALA A 166 -6.16 -16.08 4.34
C ALA A 166 -5.10 -16.95 5.03
N VAL A 167 -5.10 -18.23 4.72
CA VAL A 167 -4.14 -19.20 5.26
C VAL A 167 -2.89 -19.23 4.40
N MET A 168 -1.72 -19.19 5.05
CA MET A 168 -0.41 -19.41 4.45
C MET A 168 0.40 -20.34 5.33
N VAL A 169 0.77 -21.47 4.80
CA VAL A 169 1.60 -22.49 5.45
C VAL A 169 3.06 -22.22 5.10
N LYS A 170 3.86 -21.96 6.11
CA LYS A 170 5.28 -21.65 6.01
C LYS A 170 6.15 -22.79 6.52
N ASP A 171 7.45 -22.72 6.26
CA ASP A 171 8.48 -23.66 6.72
C ASP A 171 8.29 -24.08 8.19
N ASN A 172 8.15 -23.13 9.09
CA ASN A 172 7.93 -23.39 10.51
C ASN A 172 6.59 -24.09 10.81
N HIS A 173 5.53 -23.81 10.03
CA HIS A 173 4.25 -24.49 10.17
C HIS A 173 4.36 -25.95 9.67
N ILE A 174 5.05 -26.16 8.56
CA ILE A 174 5.31 -27.49 7.99
C ILE A 174 6.11 -28.35 8.98
N ALA A 175 7.19 -27.78 9.54
CA ALA A 175 8.00 -28.48 10.54
C ALA A 175 7.19 -28.83 11.81
N ALA A 176 6.38 -27.89 12.31
CA ALA A 176 5.56 -28.11 13.50
C ALA A 176 4.43 -29.13 13.29
N ALA A 177 3.89 -29.20 12.07
CA ALA A 177 2.80 -30.15 11.73
C ALA A 177 3.30 -31.56 11.40
N GLY A 178 4.62 -31.73 11.13
CA GLY A 178 5.21 -32.99 10.70
C GLY A 178 5.25 -33.21 9.20
N GLY A 179 4.83 -32.20 8.39
CA GLY A 179 4.87 -32.26 6.94
C GLY A 179 3.81 -31.38 6.28
N ILE A 180 3.95 -31.19 4.95
CA ILE A 180 2.98 -30.41 4.15
C ILE A 180 1.61 -31.07 4.13
N ALA A 181 1.57 -32.39 3.99
CA ALA A 181 0.35 -33.17 3.94
C ALA A 181 -0.46 -33.03 5.22
N GLU A 182 0.21 -33.21 6.36
CA GLU A 182 -0.36 -33.08 7.70
C GLU A 182 -0.84 -31.66 7.96
N ALA A 183 -0.05 -30.66 7.61
CA ALA A 183 -0.39 -29.25 7.75
C ALA A 183 -1.69 -28.91 6.98
N ILE A 184 -1.75 -29.27 5.70
CA ILE A 184 -2.93 -29.01 4.87
C ILE A 184 -4.16 -29.73 5.43
N ALA A 185 -4.04 -31.00 5.84
CA ALA A 185 -5.15 -31.77 6.38
C ALA A 185 -5.71 -31.18 7.67
N LEU A 186 -4.84 -30.82 8.62
CA LEU A 186 -5.24 -30.18 9.88
C LEU A 186 -5.93 -28.84 9.65
N ILE A 187 -5.36 -28.00 8.78
CA ILE A 187 -5.88 -26.69 8.47
C ILE A 187 -7.25 -26.81 7.77
N ARG A 188 -7.37 -27.66 6.74
CA ARG A 188 -8.61 -27.82 5.96
C ARG A 188 -9.80 -28.21 6.83
N ASN A 189 -9.57 -28.98 7.89
CA ASN A 189 -10.59 -29.39 8.85
C ASN A 189 -10.98 -28.30 9.86
N SER A 190 -10.20 -27.22 9.96
CA SER A 190 -10.35 -26.20 11.02
C SER A 190 -10.74 -24.82 10.51
N ILE A 191 -10.43 -24.51 9.23
CA ILE A 191 -10.71 -23.19 8.68
C ILE A 191 -12.13 -23.05 8.15
N PRO A 192 -12.68 -21.83 8.09
CA PRO A 192 -13.92 -21.55 7.38
C PRO A 192 -13.85 -21.99 5.91
N TYR A 193 -14.93 -22.59 5.41
CA TYR A 193 -15.04 -23.18 4.07
C TYR A 193 -14.51 -22.27 2.92
N PRO A 194 -14.75 -20.95 2.88
CA PRO A 194 -14.34 -20.13 1.74
C PRO A 194 -12.84 -19.79 1.69
N LEU A 195 -12.07 -20.10 2.75
CA LEU A 195 -10.65 -19.71 2.78
C LEU A 195 -9.79 -20.63 1.93
N THR A 196 -8.85 -20.02 1.21
CA THR A 196 -7.82 -20.71 0.44
C THR A 196 -6.62 -21.06 1.32
N ILE A 197 -5.92 -22.14 0.97
CA ILE A 197 -4.67 -22.56 1.59
C ILE A 197 -3.54 -22.31 0.60
N GLU A 198 -2.63 -21.43 0.97
CA GLU A 198 -1.37 -21.20 0.30
C GLU A 198 -0.24 -21.95 1.03
N VAL A 199 0.69 -22.56 0.27
CA VAL A 199 1.83 -23.32 0.82
C VAL A 199 3.12 -22.78 0.22
N GLU A 200 4.04 -22.33 1.08
CA GLU A 200 5.43 -22.02 0.69
C GLU A 200 6.20 -23.31 0.40
N THR A 201 6.92 -23.36 -0.73
CA THR A 201 7.71 -24.49 -1.19
C THR A 201 9.08 -24.03 -1.71
N GLU A 202 10.13 -24.79 -1.41
CA GLU A 202 11.50 -24.49 -1.86
C GLU A 202 12.04 -25.56 -2.83
N THR A 203 11.37 -26.71 -2.91
CA THR A 203 11.80 -27.86 -3.74
C THR A 203 10.66 -28.40 -4.61
N LEU A 204 11.01 -29.08 -5.72
CA LEU A 204 10.01 -29.72 -6.58
C LEU A 204 9.23 -30.83 -5.86
N ALA A 205 9.85 -31.54 -4.92
CA ALA A 205 9.18 -32.57 -4.11
C ALA A 205 8.10 -31.96 -3.22
N GLU A 206 8.34 -30.79 -2.63
CA GLU A 206 7.36 -30.05 -1.85
C GLU A 206 6.22 -29.53 -2.74
N VAL A 207 6.53 -29.01 -3.93
CA VAL A 207 5.54 -28.61 -4.93
C VAL A 207 4.61 -29.78 -5.27
N GLU A 208 5.17 -30.96 -5.56
CA GLU A 208 4.37 -32.15 -5.85
C GLU A 208 3.50 -32.57 -4.67
N THR A 209 4.04 -32.51 -3.45
CA THR A 209 3.29 -32.84 -2.23
C THR A 209 2.15 -31.84 -1.99
N ALA A 210 2.41 -30.53 -2.09
CA ALA A 210 1.38 -29.49 -1.96
C ALA A 210 0.25 -29.67 -2.99
N LEU A 211 0.62 -29.98 -4.24
CA LEU A 211 -0.31 -30.22 -5.33
C LEU A 211 -1.18 -31.49 -5.09
N GLN A 212 -0.57 -32.60 -4.64
CA GLN A 212 -1.28 -33.85 -4.32
C GLN A 212 -2.29 -33.64 -3.18
N HIS A 213 -1.95 -32.81 -2.18
CA HIS A 213 -2.81 -32.52 -1.02
C HIS A 213 -3.71 -31.30 -1.23
N LYS A 214 -3.85 -30.83 -2.51
CA LYS A 214 -4.83 -29.82 -2.92
C LYS A 214 -4.61 -28.46 -2.25
N ALA A 215 -3.39 -27.98 -2.20
CA ALA A 215 -3.13 -26.58 -1.95
C ALA A 215 -3.84 -25.74 -3.03
N ASP A 216 -4.43 -24.61 -2.65
CA ASP A 216 -5.13 -23.72 -3.57
C ASP A 216 -4.13 -22.78 -4.28
N ILE A 217 -3.07 -22.41 -3.56
CA ILE A 217 -1.95 -21.58 -4.05
C ILE A 217 -0.64 -22.27 -3.65
N ILE A 218 0.32 -22.33 -4.57
CA ILE A 218 1.66 -22.83 -4.31
C ILE A 218 2.64 -21.68 -4.52
N MET A 219 3.32 -21.29 -3.45
CA MET A 219 4.36 -20.27 -3.49
C MET A 219 5.73 -20.93 -3.70
N LEU A 220 6.44 -20.48 -4.73
CA LEU A 220 7.81 -20.84 -5.06
C LEU A 220 8.73 -19.85 -4.36
N ASP A 221 9.22 -20.21 -3.16
CA ASP A 221 10.00 -19.29 -2.34
C ASP A 221 11.50 -19.45 -2.61
N ASN A 222 12.17 -18.35 -2.97
CA ASN A 222 13.61 -18.27 -3.25
C ASN A 222 14.17 -19.29 -4.28
N MET A 223 13.31 -19.81 -5.17
CA MET A 223 13.75 -20.73 -6.24
C MET A 223 14.52 -20.01 -7.34
N SER A 224 15.45 -20.72 -8.00
CA SER A 224 16.08 -20.25 -9.23
C SER A 224 15.06 -20.20 -10.38
N LEU A 225 15.30 -19.36 -11.41
CA LEU A 225 14.42 -19.25 -12.56
C LEU A 225 14.17 -20.60 -13.26
N ASP A 226 15.19 -21.45 -13.33
CA ASP A 226 15.06 -22.77 -13.96
C ASP A 226 14.23 -23.72 -13.10
N LEU A 227 14.36 -23.66 -11.77
CA LEU A 227 13.56 -24.43 -10.85
C LEU A 227 12.09 -23.96 -10.87
N MET A 228 11.86 -22.63 -10.93
CA MET A 228 10.50 -22.06 -11.11
C MET A 228 9.84 -22.56 -12.39
N ARG A 229 10.55 -22.56 -13.54
CA ARG A 229 9.99 -23.08 -14.80
C ARG A 229 9.62 -24.57 -14.70
N GLN A 230 10.44 -25.38 -14.03
CA GLN A 230 10.11 -26.80 -13.80
C GLN A 230 8.89 -26.94 -12.90
N ALA A 231 8.81 -26.19 -11.78
CA ALA A 231 7.65 -26.19 -10.89
C ALA A 231 6.38 -25.77 -11.61
N VAL A 232 6.43 -24.70 -12.40
CA VAL A 232 5.29 -24.24 -13.22
C VAL A 232 4.84 -25.35 -14.18
N ALA A 233 5.77 -25.99 -14.88
CA ALA A 233 5.45 -27.08 -15.82
C ALA A 233 4.76 -28.26 -15.10
N ILE A 234 5.28 -28.68 -13.92
CA ILE A 234 4.69 -29.76 -13.11
C ILE A 234 3.27 -29.41 -12.66
N ILE A 235 3.06 -28.18 -12.16
CA ILE A 235 1.75 -27.73 -11.69
C ILE A 235 0.76 -27.67 -12.85
N ARG A 236 1.12 -27.03 -13.97
CA ARG A 236 0.24 -26.85 -15.14
C ARG A 236 -0.11 -28.17 -15.83
N GLN A 237 0.78 -29.16 -15.80
CA GLN A 237 0.47 -30.50 -16.30
C GLN A 237 -0.66 -31.19 -15.52
N LYS A 238 -0.80 -30.88 -14.21
CA LYS A 238 -1.76 -31.54 -13.31
C LYS A 238 -2.98 -30.68 -13.00
N SER A 239 -2.87 -29.35 -13.08
CA SER A 239 -3.94 -28.41 -12.72
C SER A 239 -3.77 -27.03 -13.37
N ASP A 240 -4.83 -26.53 -13.95
CA ASP A 240 -4.99 -25.16 -14.42
C ASP A 240 -5.59 -24.22 -13.35
N ARG A 241 -6.07 -24.77 -12.23
CA ARG A 241 -6.77 -24.04 -11.17
C ARG A 241 -5.85 -23.55 -10.05
N VAL A 242 -4.81 -24.33 -9.73
CA VAL A 242 -3.85 -23.97 -8.69
C VAL A 242 -3.12 -22.70 -9.12
N LYS A 243 -3.14 -21.69 -8.25
CA LYS A 243 -2.39 -20.46 -8.48
C LYS A 243 -0.93 -20.64 -8.09
N ILE A 244 -0.04 -20.02 -8.85
CA ILE A 244 1.41 -20.10 -8.64
C ILE A 244 1.91 -18.70 -8.30
N GLU A 245 2.52 -18.58 -7.14
CA GLU A 245 3.16 -17.34 -6.69
C GLU A 245 4.68 -17.52 -6.64
N ALA A 246 5.44 -16.55 -7.14
CA ALA A 246 6.87 -16.47 -6.92
C ALA A 246 7.18 -15.45 -5.82
N SER A 247 8.02 -15.83 -4.87
CA SER A 247 8.46 -15.00 -3.76
C SER A 247 9.99 -15.10 -3.56
N GLY A 248 10.55 -14.12 -2.85
CA GLY A 248 11.95 -14.11 -2.46
C GLY A 248 12.82 -13.20 -3.31
N ASN A 249 13.38 -12.16 -2.68
CA ASN A 249 14.40 -11.24 -3.22
C ASN A 249 14.12 -10.64 -4.62
N VAL A 250 12.85 -10.44 -4.98
CA VAL A 250 12.45 -9.85 -6.27
C VAL A 250 12.77 -8.34 -6.28
N THR A 251 13.54 -7.92 -7.27
CA THR A 251 13.95 -6.52 -7.50
C THR A 251 13.40 -5.99 -8.84
N LEU A 252 13.57 -4.69 -9.10
CA LEU A 252 13.21 -4.09 -10.40
C LEU A 252 13.98 -4.70 -11.58
N GLU A 253 15.17 -5.20 -11.34
CA GLU A 253 16.03 -5.84 -12.34
C GLU A 253 15.59 -7.29 -12.62
N THR A 254 15.11 -7.99 -11.60
CA THR A 254 14.81 -9.43 -11.70
C THR A 254 13.34 -9.75 -11.96
N ILE A 255 12.40 -8.82 -11.65
CA ILE A 255 10.96 -9.10 -11.74
C ILE A 255 10.53 -9.57 -13.12
N ARG A 256 11.11 -9.02 -14.20
CA ARG A 256 10.79 -9.42 -15.59
C ARG A 256 11.11 -10.88 -15.84
N SER A 257 12.31 -11.32 -15.47
CA SER A 257 12.74 -12.72 -15.63
C SER A 257 11.92 -13.69 -14.79
N VAL A 258 11.49 -13.27 -13.57
CA VAL A 258 10.58 -14.06 -12.75
C VAL A 258 9.21 -14.17 -13.41
N ALA A 259 8.67 -13.09 -13.94
CA ALA A 259 7.39 -13.08 -14.64
C ALA A 259 7.38 -14.01 -15.86
N GLU A 260 8.48 -14.08 -16.60
CA GLU A 260 8.67 -14.95 -17.78
C GLU A 260 8.77 -16.44 -17.45
N THR A 261 8.80 -16.83 -16.17
CA THR A 261 8.72 -18.25 -15.76
C THR A 261 7.31 -18.84 -15.88
N GLY A 262 6.28 -17.99 -16.02
CA GLY A 262 4.89 -18.41 -16.18
C GLY A 262 4.09 -18.51 -14.89
N VAL A 263 4.55 -17.90 -13.80
CA VAL A 263 3.79 -17.76 -12.55
C VAL A 263 2.60 -16.81 -12.71
N ASP A 264 1.57 -16.94 -11.86
CA ASP A 264 0.39 -16.07 -11.88
C ASP A 264 0.61 -14.77 -11.08
N TYR A 265 1.38 -14.88 -9.98
CA TYR A 265 1.63 -13.77 -9.06
C TYR A 265 3.11 -13.69 -8.70
N ILE A 266 3.54 -12.47 -8.40
CA ILE A 266 4.88 -12.20 -7.85
C ILE A 266 4.71 -11.36 -6.60
N SER A 267 5.10 -11.87 -5.44
CA SER A 267 5.07 -11.10 -4.21
C SER A 267 6.41 -10.47 -3.87
N THR A 268 6.37 -9.20 -3.50
CA THR A 268 7.54 -8.51 -2.98
C THR A 268 7.15 -7.40 -2.01
N SER A 269 7.95 -7.23 -0.97
CA SER A 269 7.81 -6.13 -0.04
C SER A 269 8.51 -4.84 -0.50
N ALA A 270 9.33 -4.92 -1.54
CA ALA A 270 10.19 -3.82 -1.97
C ALA A 270 9.44 -2.49 -2.21
N PRO A 271 8.24 -2.47 -2.83
CA PRO A 271 7.47 -1.23 -2.99
C PRO A 271 7.20 -0.49 -1.68
N ILE A 272 7.04 -1.21 -0.58
CA ILE A 272 6.81 -0.63 0.75
C ILE A 272 8.13 -0.38 1.48
N THR A 273 8.99 -1.41 1.56
CA THR A 273 10.18 -1.37 2.43
C THR A 273 11.35 -0.58 1.86
N ARG A 274 11.34 -0.28 0.55
CA ARG A 274 12.42 0.43 -0.15
C ARG A 274 11.97 1.72 -0.84
N SER A 275 10.69 2.13 -0.72
CA SER A 275 10.24 3.40 -1.26
C SER A 275 10.77 4.57 -0.46
N THR A 276 11.18 5.61 -1.16
CA THR A 276 11.40 6.96 -0.60
C THR A 276 10.07 7.71 -0.56
N TRP A 277 9.96 8.72 0.28
CA TRP A 277 8.81 9.62 0.27
C TRP A 277 8.85 10.50 -0.98
N LEU A 278 7.70 10.70 -1.61
CA LEU A 278 7.60 11.67 -2.72
C LEU A 278 7.56 13.09 -2.15
N ASP A 279 8.40 13.97 -2.66
CA ASP A 279 8.48 15.35 -2.14
C ASP A 279 7.26 16.18 -2.62
N LEU A 280 6.42 16.56 -1.66
CA LEU A 280 5.24 17.41 -1.81
C LEU A 280 5.37 18.64 -0.91
N SER A 281 4.78 19.76 -1.30
CA SER A 281 4.74 20.96 -0.46
C SER A 281 3.38 21.62 -0.50
N MET A 282 2.96 22.19 0.62
CA MET A 282 1.86 23.14 0.70
C MET A 282 2.39 24.57 0.58
N LYS A 283 1.72 25.40 -0.22
CA LYS A 283 1.99 26.85 -0.33
C LYS A 283 0.71 27.62 -0.11
N ILE A 284 0.74 28.52 0.87
CA ILE A 284 -0.33 29.46 1.12
C ILE A 284 -0.29 30.57 0.07
N ASN A 285 -1.46 30.96 -0.42
CA ASN A 285 -1.57 32.12 -1.33
C ASN A 285 -1.49 33.41 -0.53
N SER A 286 -0.55 34.27 -0.89
CA SER A 286 -0.27 35.54 -0.20
C SER A 286 -1.35 36.63 -0.36
N ASN A 287 -2.46 36.36 -1.06
CA ASN A 287 -3.56 37.30 -1.27
C ASN A 287 -4.60 37.33 -0.13
N THR A 288 -4.26 36.82 1.05
CA THR A 288 -5.11 36.93 2.23
C THR A 288 -5.05 38.35 2.76
N ARG A 289 -6.21 38.97 2.93
CA ARG A 289 -6.39 40.29 3.49
C ARG A 289 -5.60 40.41 4.80
N SER A 290 -4.70 41.38 4.87
CA SER A 290 -4.14 41.85 6.14
C SER A 290 -5.29 42.07 7.13
N PRO A 291 -5.18 41.64 8.38
CA PRO A 291 -6.15 42.05 9.40
C PRO A 291 -6.22 43.59 9.37
N ALA A 292 -7.39 44.11 9.15
CA ALA A 292 -7.62 45.54 9.21
C ALA A 292 -7.22 46.05 10.59
N GLY A 293 -6.20 46.91 10.63
CA GLY A 293 -5.78 47.83 11.67
C GLY A 293 -5.97 47.39 13.13
N VAL A 294 -4.85 47.19 13.82
CA VAL A 294 -4.73 47.47 15.24
C VAL A 294 -4.73 48.99 15.42
#